data_96f6b114b72d8cf0748a2ae7f60b18b4
#
_entry.id   96f6b114b72d8cf0748a2ae7f60b18b4
#
_cell.length_a   1.000
_cell.length_b   1.000
_cell.length_c   1.000
_cell.angle_alpha   90.00
_cell.angle_beta   90.00
_cell.angle_gamma   90.00
#
_symmetry.space_group_name_H-M   'P 1'
#
loop_
_entity.id
_entity.type
_entity.pdbx_description
1 polymer ?
#
loop_
_entity_poly.entity_id
_entity_poly.type
_entity_poly.pdbx_seq_one_letter_code
_entity_poly.pdbx_strand_id
1 'polypeptide(L)'
;MAVEPRQKLQFIDIAMADFVTHRDRVADFQRYAMQAALAGDESVCAVYERAADELASLVKALQTRLQFSVQPVPVSYSGGLFHSGELILKPLGERVETLGCVLQTSKRSAIEGALLLAMEKFG
;
A
#
# COMPACT_ATOMS: atom_id res chain seq x y z
N MET A 1 -4.72 9.05 25.79
CA MET A 1 -5.94 9.88 25.81
C MET A 1 -6.82 9.50 24.63
N ALA A 2 -8.06 9.12 24.87
CA ALA A 2 -9.00 8.79 23.80
C ALA A 2 -9.51 10.08 23.15
N VAL A 3 -9.34 10.20 21.83
CA VAL A 3 -9.87 11.32 21.05
C VAL A 3 -11.32 11.02 20.68
N GLU A 4 -12.21 11.99 20.87
CA GLU A 4 -13.62 11.82 20.52
C GLU A 4 -13.79 11.56 19.02
N PRO A 5 -14.79 10.75 18.59
CA PRO A 5 -15.01 10.45 17.16
C PRO A 5 -15.19 11.70 16.29
N ARG A 6 -15.85 12.73 16.83
CA ARG A 6 -16.06 14.00 16.14
C ARG A 6 -14.74 14.72 15.84
N GLN A 7 -13.80 14.71 16.80
CA GLN A 7 -12.48 15.30 16.63
C GLN A 7 -11.63 14.54 15.62
N LYS A 8 -11.73 13.21 15.60
CA LYS A 8 -11.05 12.37 14.62
C LYS A 8 -11.50 12.67 13.21
N LEU A 9 -12.82 12.84 13.00
CA LEU A 9 -13.37 13.18 11.68
C LEU A 9 -12.91 14.56 11.22
N GLN A 10 -12.91 15.56 12.11
CA GLN A 10 -12.40 16.88 11.78
C GLN A 10 -10.93 16.86 11.41
N PHE A 11 -10.12 16.10 12.14
CA PHE A 11 -8.71 15.96 11.85
C PHE A 11 -8.49 15.33 10.46
N ILE A 12 -9.25 14.29 10.13
CA ILE A 12 -9.17 13.63 8.82
C ILE A 12 -9.55 14.61 7.71
N ASP A 13 -10.63 15.40 7.88
CA ASP A 13 -11.05 16.37 6.89
C ASP A 13 -9.99 17.43 6.65
N ILE A 14 -9.38 17.96 7.71
CA ILE A 14 -8.31 18.96 7.62
C ILE A 14 -7.09 18.38 6.92
N ALA A 15 -6.68 17.17 7.31
CA ALA A 15 -5.53 16.48 6.73
C ALA A 15 -5.76 16.19 5.25
N MET A 16 -6.94 15.71 4.86
CA MET A 16 -7.25 15.43 3.48
C MET A 16 -7.27 16.69 2.62
N ALA A 17 -7.85 17.79 3.14
CA ALA A 17 -7.85 19.07 2.43
C ALA A 17 -6.43 19.58 2.21
N ASP A 18 -5.55 19.48 3.22
CA ASP A 18 -4.16 19.88 3.11
C ASP A 18 -3.39 19.00 2.12
N PHE A 19 -3.60 17.70 2.16
CA PHE A 19 -2.93 16.74 1.29
C PHE A 19 -3.33 16.90 -0.17
N VAL A 20 -4.59 17.19 -0.46
CA VAL A 20 -5.05 17.45 -1.83
C VAL A 20 -4.39 18.70 -2.39
N THR A 21 -4.21 19.74 -1.56
CA THR A 21 -3.64 21.02 -1.96
C THR A 21 -2.10 20.98 -2.02
N HIS A 22 -1.45 20.19 -1.16
CA HIS A 22 0.01 20.16 -0.97
C HIS A 22 0.55 18.75 -1.02
N ARG A 23 0.77 18.22 -2.22
CA ARG A 23 1.30 16.86 -2.42
C ARG A 23 2.70 16.64 -1.84
N ASP A 24 3.50 17.70 -1.81
CA ASP A 24 4.82 17.70 -1.20
C ASP A 24 4.76 17.39 0.31
N ARG A 25 3.70 17.86 0.98
CA ARG A 25 3.49 17.57 2.41
C ARG A 25 3.14 16.11 2.67
N VAL A 26 2.46 15.46 1.72
CA VAL A 26 2.18 14.02 1.82
C VAL A 26 3.49 13.24 1.82
N ALA A 27 4.41 13.58 0.92
CA ALA A 27 5.72 12.94 0.86
C ALA A 27 6.54 13.17 2.14
N ASP A 28 6.49 14.38 2.68
CA ASP A 28 7.16 14.71 3.94
C ASP A 28 6.56 13.93 5.10
N PHE A 29 5.24 13.84 5.17
CA PHE A 29 4.54 13.06 6.20
C PHE A 29 4.96 11.59 6.15
N GLN A 30 5.05 10.99 4.96
CA GLN A 30 5.51 9.61 4.81
C GLN A 30 6.94 9.42 5.32
N ARG A 31 7.83 10.36 5.07
CA ARG A 31 9.19 10.31 5.60
C ARG A 31 9.22 10.32 7.12
N TYR A 32 8.46 11.22 7.74
CA TYR A 32 8.39 11.30 9.20
C TYR A 32 7.78 10.03 9.81
N ALA A 33 6.72 9.50 9.20
CA ALA A 33 6.12 8.25 9.64
C ALA A 33 7.10 7.09 9.55
N MET A 34 7.85 7.00 8.46
CA MET A 34 8.88 5.97 8.28
C MET A 34 9.97 6.09 9.34
N GLN A 35 10.47 7.30 9.60
CA GLN A 35 11.48 7.53 10.63
C GLN A 35 10.99 7.13 12.01
N ALA A 36 9.75 7.47 12.35
CA ALA A 36 9.13 7.10 13.63
C ALA A 36 9.01 5.57 13.77
N ALA A 37 8.60 4.89 12.73
CA ALA A 37 8.49 3.42 12.72
C ALA A 37 9.86 2.76 12.89
N LEU A 38 10.89 3.27 12.20
CA LEU A 38 12.25 2.76 12.33
C LEU A 38 12.83 3.01 13.71
N ALA A 39 12.40 4.08 14.39
CA ALA A 39 12.77 4.38 15.77
C ALA A 39 11.99 3.55 16.80
N GLY A 40 11.06 2.70 16.37
CA GLY A 40 10.32 1.81 17.25
C GLY A 40 8.99 2.36 17.77
N ASP A 41 8.44 3.39 17.12
CA ASP A 41 7.12 3.92 17.50
C ASP A 41 6.04 2.88 17.20
N GLU A 42 5.48 2.31 18.26
CA GLU A 42 4.50 1.23 18.16
C GLU A 42 3.22 1.66 17.43
N SER A 43 2.78 2.90 17.63
CA SER A 43 1.58 3.40 16.97
C SER A 43 1.75 3.48 15.46
N VAL A 44 2.91 3.93 15.01
CA VAL A 44 3.21 4.02 13.57
C VAL A 44 3.42 2.63 12.97
N CYS A 45 4.09 1.73 13.67
CA CYS A 45 4.24 0.34 13.24
C CYS A 45 2.87 -0.33 13.10
N ALA A 46 1.94 -0.06 14.02
CA ALA A 46 0.57 -0.60 13.95
C ALA A 46 -0.17 -0.11 12.71
N VAL A 47 0.10 1.12 12.25
CA VAL A 47 -0.49 1.64 11.00
C VAL A 47 0.00 0.82 9.80
N TYR A 48 1.28 0.48 9.74
CA TYR A 48 1.81 -0.36 8.66
C TYR A 48 1.23 -1.78 8.69
N GLU A 49 1.08 -2.35 9.87
CA GLU A 49 0.45 -3.65 10.05
C GLU A 49 -1.00 -3.64 9.56
N ARG A 50 -1.74 -2.60 9.92
CA ARG A 50 -3.13 -2.44 9.48
C ARG A 50 -3.23 -2.23 7.96
N ALA A 51 -2.33 -1.45 7.38
CA ALA A 51 -2.28 -1.27 5.94
C ALA A 51 -2.02 -2.61 5.23
N ALA A 52 -1.14 -3.43 5.77
CA ALA A 52 -0.87 -4.76 5.25
C ALA A 52 -2.10 -5.67 5.34
N ASP A 53 -2.87 -5.61 6.42
CA ASP A 53 -4.11 -6.36 6.57
C ASP A 53 -5.13 -5.96 5.50
N GLU A 54 -5.30 -4.66 5.27
CA GLU A 54 -6.24 -4.15 4.27
C GLU A 54 -5.85 -4.58 2.86
N LEU A 55 -4.56 -4.47 2.53
CA LEU A 55 -4.04 -4.88 1.22
C LEU A 55 -4.17 -6.40 1.02
N ALA A 56 -3.88 -7.19 2.04
CA ALA A 56 -4.05 -8.64 1.98
C ALA A 56 -5.51 -9.03 1.78
N SER A 57 -6.44 -8.29 2.38
CA SER A 57 -7.88 -8.50 2.18
C SER A 57 -8.29 -8.26 0.74
N LEU A 58 -7.71 -7.25 0.08
CA LEU A 58 -7.94 -7.00 -1.34
C LEU A 58 -7.41 -8.14 -2.21
N VAL A 59 -6.24 -8.66 -1.90
CA VAL A 59 -5.66 -9.83 -2.60
C VAL A 59 -6.58 -11.03 -2.47
N LYS A 60 -7.06 -11.31 -1.27
CA LYS A 60 -7.98 -12.41 -1.00
C LYS A 60 -9.27 -12.27 -1.80
N ALA A 61 -9.84 -11.07 -1.85
CA ALA A 61 -11.05 -10.80 -2.61
C ALA A 61 -10.85 -11.06 -4.11
N LEU A 62 -9.70 -10.65 -4.64
CA LEU A 62 -9.35 -10.89 -6.04
C LEU A 62 -9.14 -12.38 -6.33
N GLN A 63 -8.52 -13.12 -5.44
CA GLN A 63 -8.36 -14.57 -5.60
C GLN A 63 -9.71 -15.30 -5.66
N THR A 64 -10.68 -14.82 -4.87
CA THR A 64 -12.02 -15.41 -4.86
C THR A 64 -12.75 -15.18 -6.17
N ARG A 65 -12.55 -14.00 -6.78
CA ARG A 65 -13.19 -13.65 -8.05
C ARG A 65 -12.47 -14.19 -9.28
N LEU A 66 -11.13 -14.16 -9.23
CA LEU A 66 -10.29 -14.56 -10.34
C LEU A 66 -9.67 -15.91 -10.00
N GLN A 67 -10.02 -16.95 -10.73
CA GLN A 67 -9.46 -18.27 -10.47
C GLN A 67 -8.11 -18.38 -11.17
N PHE A 68 -7.05 -18.40 -10.36
CA PHE A 68 -5.69 -18.55 -10.85
C PHE A 68 -5.28 -20.00 -10.91
N SER A 69 -4.69 -20.40 -12.03
CA SER A 69 -4.20 -21.78 -12.22
C SER A 69 -2.75 -21.96 -11.76
N VAL A 70 -2.05 -20.87 -11.49
CA VAL A 70 -0.63 -20.88 -11.11
C VAL A 70 -0.50 -20.75 -9.59
N GLN A 71 0.39 -21.55 -8.99
CA GLN A 71 0.71 -21.48 -7.57
C GLN A 71 2.24 -21.44 -7.39
N PRO A 72 2.81 -20.53 -6.58
CA PRO A 72 2.12 -19.43 -5.91
C PRO A 72 1.70 -18.32 -6.89
N VAL A 73 0.61 -17.63 -6.57
CA VAL A 73 0.13 -16.50 -7.40
C VAL A 73 1.05 -15.30 -7.19
N PRO A 74 1.65 -14.75 -8.25
CA PRO A 74 2.49 -13.57 -8.11
C PRO A 74 1.66 -12.30 -7.89
N VAL A 75 2.06 -11.50 -6.91
CA VAL A 75 1.43 -10.22 -6.59
C VAL A 75 2.50 -9.13 -6.73
N SER A 76 2.28 -8.21 -7.65
CA SER A 76 3.14 -7.05 -7.83
C SER A 76 2.57 -5.84 -7.11
N TYR A 77 3.40 -4.86 -6.84
CA TYR A 77 3.01 -3.66 -6.13
C TYR A 77 3.60 -2.41 -6.79
N SER A 78 2.90 -1.30 -6.62
CA SER A 78 3.36 0.01 -7.06
C SER A 78 2.71 1.11 -6.22
N GLY A 79 3.29 2.29 -6.24
CA GLY A 79 2.78 3.44 -5.51
C GLY A 79 3.68 3.89 -4.36
N GLY A 80 3.38 5.10 -3.84
CA GLY A 80 4.23 5.76 -2.86
C GLY A 80 4.34 5.04 -1.51
N LEU A 81 3.30 4.31 -1.10
CA LEU A 81 3.34 3.55 0.16
C LEU A 81 4.51 2.58 0.20
N PHE A 82 4.84 1.97 -0.93
CA PHE A 82 5.88 0.95 -1.00
C PHE A 82 7.30 1.51 -0.94
N HIS A 83 7.46 2.83 -0.97
CA HIS A 83 8.73 3.49 -0.69
C HIS A 83 9.15 3.33 0.78
N SER A 84 8.23 2.95 1.65
CA SER A 84 8.55 2.60 3.04
C SER A 84 9.29 1.26 3.17
N GLY A 85 9.48 0.53 2.06
CA GLY A 85 10.28 -0.68 2.02
C GLY A 85 9.77 -1.78 2.95
N GLU A 86 10.65 -2.34 3.74
CA GLU A 86 10.35 -3.47 4.60
C GLU A 86 9.26 -3.20 5.65
N LEU A 87 9.01 -1.94 6.00
CA LEU A 87 7.95 -1.59 6.93
C LEU A 87 6.57 -2.05 6.45
N ILE A 88 6.34 -2.01 5.14
CA ILE A 88 5.10 -2.49 4.54
C ILE A 88 5.29 -3.84 3.83
N LEU A 89 6.41 -4.06 3.17
CA LEU A 89 6.62 -5.27 2.37
C LEU A 89 6.75 -6.52 3.21
N LYS A 90 7.39 -6.44 4.39
CA LYS A 90 7.53 -7.58 5.28
C LYS A 90 6.17 -8.06 5.82
N PRO A 91 5.36 -7.21 6.48
CA PRO A 91 4.07 -7.65 6.97
C PRO A 91 3.11 -8.04 5.84
N LEU A 92 3.13 -7.35 4.71
CA LEU A 92 2.30 -7.71 3.57
C LEU A 92 2.73 -9.05 2.96
N GLY A 93 4.04 -9.26 2.80
CA GLY A 93 4.57 -10.52 2.27
C GLY A 93 4.17 -11.72 3.10
N GLU A 94 4.25 -11.61 4.41
CA GLU A 94 3.84 -12.68 5.33
C GLU A 94 2.36 -13.02 5.17
N ARG A 95 1.52 -12.01 5.01
CA ARG A 95 0.07 -12.20 4.87
C ARG A 95 -0.31 -12.81 3.53
N VAL A 96 0.29 -12.37 2.43
CA VAL A 96 -0.05 -12.92 1.12
C VAL A 96 0.50 -14.34 0.95
N GLU A 97 1.59 -14.70 1.63
CA GLU A 97 2.08 -16.08 1.65
C GLU A 97 1.05 -17.05 2.21
N THR A 98 0.34 -16.65 3.27
CA THR A 98 -0.72 -17.49 3.85
C THR A 98 -1.89 -17.68 2.89
N LEU A 99 -2.03 -16.83 1.88
CA LEU A 99 -3.05 -16.90 0.86
C LEU A 99 -2.59 -17.67 -0.39
N GLY A 100 -1.39 -18.23 -0.38
CA GLY A 100 -0.82 -18.90 -1.54
C GLY A 100 -0.28 -17.95 -2.60
N CYS A 101 0.12 -16.75 -2.19
CA CYS A 101 0.65 -15.73 -3.08
C CYS A 101 2.11 -15.42 -2.73
N VAL A 102 2.81 -14.75 -3.63
CA VAL A 102 4.17 -14.28 -3.40
C VAL A 102 4.29 -12.84 -3.89
N LEU A 103 4.85 -11.97 -3.04
CA LEU A 103 5.16 -10.60 -3.45
C LEU A 103 6.40 -10.58 -4.31
N GLN A 104 6.33 -9.84 -5.40
CA GLN A 104 7.48 -9.60 -6.26
C GLN A 104 7.42 -8.21 -6.84
N THR A 105 8.58 -7.67 -7.20
CA THR A 105 8.65 -6.37 -7.85
C THR A 105 7.95 -6.42 -9.19
N SER A 106 7.36 -5.28 -9.59
CA SER A 106 6.77 -5.14 -10.92
C SER A 106 7.87 -5.30 -11.97
N LYS A 107 7.61 -6.09 -13.01
CA LYS A 107 8.57 -6.31 -14.10
C LYS A 107 8.74 -5.08 -14.96
N ARG A 108 7.73 -4.21 -15.01
CA ARG A 108 7.71 -3.01 -15.83
C ARG A 108 7.10 -1.86 -15.07
N SER A 109 7.50 -0.63 -15.41
CA SER A 109 6.91 0.58 -14.84
C SER A 109 5.48 0.77 -15.35
N ALA A 110 4.72 1.64 -14.67
CA ALA A 110 3.37 1.99 -15.10
C ALA A 110 3.37 2.61 -16.50
N ILE A 111 4.39 3.41 -16.82
CA ILE A 111 4.53 4.03 -18.15
C ILE A 111 4.77 2.95 -19.21
N GLU A 112 5.64 1.99 -18.93
CA GLU A 112 5.89 0.87 -19.85
C GLU A 112 4.64 0.03 -20.08
N GLY A 113 3.87 -0.23 -19.00
CA GLY A 113 2.61 -0.95 -19.11
C GLY A 113 1.60 -0.22 -19.98
N ALA A 114 1.47 1.10 -19.78
CA ALA A 114 0.59 1.93 -20.60
C ALA A 114 0.99 1.93 -22.06
N LEU A 115 2.30 2.00 -22.35
CA LEU A 115 2.83 1.94 -23.71
C LEU A 115 2.50 0.59 -24.38
N LEU A 116 2.69 -0.51 -23.67
CA LEU A 116 2.36 -1.84 -24.19
C LEU A 116 0.87 -1.99 -24.52
N LEU A 117 -0.01 -1.47 -23.64
CA LEU A 117 -1.44 -1.48 -23.90
C LEU A 117 -1.79 -0.64 -25.13
N ALA A 118 -1.17 0.52 -25.30
CA ALA A 118 -1.37 1.37 -26.46
C ALA A 118 -0.91 0.67 -27.75
N MET A 119 0.23 0.00 -27.73
CA MET A 119 0.75 -0.76 -28.86
C MET A 119 -0.18 -1.93 -29.23
N GLU A 120 -0.71 -2.63 -28.25
CA GLU A 120 -1.66 -3.73 -28.47
C GLU A 120 -2.97 -3.23 -29.09
N LYS A 121 -3.48 -2.07 -28.64
CA LYS A 121 -4.75 -1.52 -29.10
C LYS A 121 -4.65 -0.77 -30.44
N PHE A 122 -3.56 -0.08 -30.69
CA PHE A 122 -3.41 0.87 -31.81
C PHE A 122 -2.23 0.59 -32.73
N GLY A 123 -1.47 -0.45 -32.42
CA GLY A 123 -0.31 -0.84 -33.20
C GLY A 123 -0.62 -1.67 -34.47
#